data_da11f311a61ee90ba92a2cd70ab0679d
#
_entry.id   da11f311a61ee90ba92a2cd70ab0679d
#
_cell.length_a   1.000
_cell.length_b   1.000
_cell.length_c   1.000
_cell.angle_alpha   90.00
_cell.angle_beta   90.00
_cell.angle_gamma   90.00
#
_symmetry.space_group_name_H-M   'P 1'
#
loop_
_entity.id
_entity.type
_entity.pdbx_description
1 polymer ?
#
loop_
_entity_poly.entity_id
_entity_poly.type
_entity_poly.pdbx_seq_one_letter_code
_entity_poly.pdbx_strand_id
1 'polypeptide(L)'
;MLEETNDISLIEDEDDQQLYEHFRVVVDKNQEPLRIDKYMFERLKHSSRNRIQKAADAGFVHVNDQPVKSNYKVRPLDVITLMLDAPQHDSTIEAEEIPLNIVYEDTEVMVVNKPAGMVVHPGAGNFHGTLINAVAWHLKDLPTFDANDPALGLVHRIDKDTSGLLVIAKTPAAKTKLGLQFFNKTTHRCYHALVWGNVNEEEGRIEGNIARDPKDRLRMCVFPPDSAVGKTAITHYRVLERFGYVTLIECILETGRTHQIRAHMKHIGHPLFGDERYGGMEILRGQRSSTYKAFIQNCLNLCHRQALHAKTLGFVHPKTNREMNFTSDLPEDMQQLIQKWRVYIHGTTIDTFEE
;
A
#
# COMPACT_ATOMS: atom_id res chain seq x y z
N MET A 1 0.40 23.03 64.46
CA MET A 1 -0.34 22.55 63.28
C MET A 1 0.16 23.36 62.13
N LEU A 2 1.07 22.76 61.39
CA LEU A 2 1.71 23.36 60.20
C LEU A 2 1.05 22.73 58.99
N GLU A 3 0.38 23.53 58.15
CA GLU A 3 -0.12 23.14 56.84
C GLU A 3 1.06 23.19 55.86
N GLU A 4 1.42 22.01 55.33
CA GLU A 4 2.33 21.88 54.22
C GLU A 4 1.51 22.10 52.92
N THR A 5 1.76 23.21 52.26
CA THR A 5 1.31 23.45 50.88
C THR A 5 2.29 22.73 49.95
N ASN A 6 1.84 21.65 49.34
CA ASN A 6 2.53 21.01 48.22
C ASN A 6 2.37 21.87 46.96
N ASP A 7 3.42 22.56 46.64
CA ASP A 7 3.60 23.28 45.37
C ASP A 7 4.03 22.24 44.30
N ILE A 8 3.06 21.79 43.48
CA ILE A 8 3.35 20.95 42.30
C ILE A 8 3.75 21.90 41.19
N SER A 9 5.07 22.08 41.06
CA SER A 9 5.64 22.71 39.87
C SER A 9 5.32 21.84 38.63
N LEU A 10 4.50 22.41 37.76
CA LEU A 10 4.29 21.90 36.40
C LEU A 10 5.65 21.92 35.69
N ILE A 11 6.26 20.78 35.54
CA ILE A 11 7.36 20.59 34.58
C ILE A 11 6.68 20.64 33.21
N GLU A 12 6.81 21.76 32.54
CA GLU A 12 6.57 21.84 31.10
C GLU A 12 7.66 20.99 30.46
N ASP A 13 7.31 19.78 30.04
CA ASP A 13 8.10 19.01 29.10
C ASP A 13 8.13 19.78 27.77
N GLU A 14 9.17 20.60 27.59
CA GLU A 14 9.58 21.03 26.26
C GLU A 14 9.94 19.73 25.51
N ASP A 15 9.06 19.31 24.60
CA ASP A 15 9.29 18.25 23.64
C ASP A 15 10.46 18.71 22.73
N ASP A 16 11.67 18.48 23.19
CA ASP A 16 12.88 18.58 22.39
C ASP A 16 12.80 17.44 21.36
N GLN A 17 12.15 17.73 20.22
CA GLN A 17 12.12 16.81 19.08
C GLN A 17 13.56 16.59 18.63
N GLN A 18 14.17 15.51 19.11
CA GLN A 18 15.53 15.15 18.76
C GLN A 18 15.61 14.87 17.25
N LEU A 19 16.21 15.83 16.51
CA LEU A 19 16.46 15.69 15.10
C LEU A 19 17.77 14.92 14.86
N TYR A 20 17.73 13.97 13.93
CA TYR A 20 18.87 13.13 13.56
C TYR A 20 19.43 13.58 12.22
N GLU A 21 20.75 13.68 12.11
CA GLU A 21 21.43 14.00 10.86
C GLU A 21 21.38 12.80 9.89
N HIS A 22 20.74 12.99 8.75
CA HIS A 22 20.58 11.97 7.70
C HIS A 22 21.51 12.15 6.50
N PHE A 23 22.04 13.35 6.33
CA PHE A 23 22.94 13.67 5.23
C PHE A 23 23.73 14.93 5.59
N ARG A 24 25.02 14.87 5.29
CA ARG A 24 25.92 16.04 5.39
C ARG A 24 26.82 16.11 4.17
N VAL A 25 26.97 17.28 3.60
CA VAL A 25 27.92 17.52 2.51
C VAL A 25 28.46 18.95 2.60
N VAL A 26 29.71 19.10 2.27
CA VAL A 26 30.34 20.42 2.08
C VAL A 26 30.37 20.71 0.59
N VAL A 27 29.86 21.87 0.20
CA VAL A 27 29.79 22.28 -1.21
C VAL A 27 31.20 22.58 -1.72
N ASP A 28 31.53 22.05 -2.90
CA ASP A 28 32.82 22.20 -3.53
C ASP A 28 33.19 23.70 -3.76
N LYS A 29 34.50 24.03 -3.66
CA LYS A 29 34.99 25.41 -3.81
C LYS A 29 34.66 26.03 -5.17
N ASN A 30 34.52 25.22 -6.21
CA ASN A 30 34.23 25.64 -7.58
C ASN A 30 32.80 25.39 -8.02
N GLN A 31 31.89 25.13 -7.06
CA GLN A 31 30.49 24.88 -7.37
C GLN A 31 29.79 26.14 -7.86
N GLU A 32 29.22 26.08 -9.06
CA GLU A 32 28.35 27.14 -9.56
C GLU A 32 27.03 27.18 -8.77
N PRO A 33 26.43 28.37 -8.66
CA PRO A 33 25.16 28.53 -7.94
C PRO A 33 24.07 27.62 -8.51
N LEU A 34 23.70 26.58 -7.78
CA LEU A 34 22.67 25.63 -8.13
C LEU A 34 21.59 25.62 -7.03
N ARG A 35 20.32 25.42 -7.39
CA ARG A 35 19.28 25.27 -6.38
C ARG A 35 19.56 24.06 -5.49
N ILE A 36 19.36 24.20 -4.17
CA ILE A 36 19.66 23.17 -3.19
C ILE A 36 18.88 21.87 -3.45
N ASP A 37 17.64 21.97 -3.93
CA ASP A 37 16.83 20.78 -4.29
C ASP A 37 17.44 19.98 -5.45
N LYS A 38 18.10 20.65 -6.41
CA LYS A 38 18.84 19.96 -7.49
C LYS A 38 20.17 19.43 -6.99
N TYR A 39 20.92 20.22 -6.25
CA TYR A 39 22.23 19.85 -5.71
C TYR A 39 22.15 18.60 -4.82
N MET A 40 21.16 18.56 -3.92
CA MET A 40 20.93 17.42 -3.05
C MET A 40 20.42 16.18 -3.83
N PHE A 41 19.57 16.38 -4.85
CA PHE A 41 19.04 15.27 -5.67
C PHE A 41 20.15 14.50 -6.39
N GLU A 42 21.18 15.19 -6.86
CA GLU A 42 22.35 14.55 -7.53
C GLU A 42 23.23 13.75 -6.56
N ARG A 43 23.14 14.00 -5.25
CA ARG A 43 24.03 13.42 -4.21
C ARG A 43 23.31 12.47 -3.25
N LEU A 44 22.01 12.64 -3.07
CA LEU A 44 21.20 11.75 -2.25
C LEU A 44 20.74 10.55 -3.08
N LYS A 45 21.37 9.40 -2.88
CA LYS A 45 20.88 8.13 -3.41
C LYS A 45 19.48 7.88 -2.84
N HIS A 46 18.56 7.43 -3.70
CA HIS A 46 17.19 7.00 -3.32
C HIS A 46 16.23 8.11 -2.85
N SER A 47 16.48 9.39 -3.12
CA SER A 47 15.54 10.46 -2.83
C SER A 47 15.01 11.09 -4.12
N SER A 48 13.72 11.43 -4.16
CA SER A 48 13.16 12.22 -5.26
C SER A 48 13.29 13.72 -4.97
N ARG A 49 13.43 14.52 -6.04
CA ARG A 49 13.49 15.98 -5.91
C ARG A 49 12.27 16.57 -5.14
N ASN A 50 11.08 16.00 -5.34
CA ASN A 50 9.87 16.41 -4.62
C ASN A 50 9.98 16.13 -3.10
N ARG A 51 10.62 15.03 -2.71
CA ARG A 51 10.85 14.70 -1.30
C ARG A 51 11.81 15.69 -0.64
N ILE A 52 12.88 16.08 -1.36
CA ILE A 52 13.84 17.09 -0.90
C ILE A 52 13.15 18.46 -0.76
N GLN A 53 12.32 18.86 -1.72
CA GLN A 53 11.55 20.09 -1.64
C GLN A 53 10.64 20.13 -0.40
N LYS A 54 9.90 19.06 -0.17
CA LYS A 54 9.04 18.95 1.02
C LYS A 54 9.83 19.00 2.33
N ALA A 55 10.99 18.35 2.39
CA ALA A 55 11.86 18.41 3.55
C ALA A 55 12.39 19.85 3.80
N ALA A 56 12.80 20.55 2.75
CA ALA A 56 13.23 21.93 2.86
C ALA A 56 12.09 22.88 3.27
N ASP A 57 10.89 22.68 2.73
CA ASP A 57 9.71 23.48 3.07
C ASP A 57 9.23 23.22 4.51
N ALA A 58 9.48 22.02 5.04
CA ALA A 58 9.24 21.64 6.43
C ALA A 58 10.37 22.07 7.40
N GLY A 59 11.44 22.70 6.91
CA GLY A 59 12.55 23.18 7.73
C GLY A 59 13.62 22.13 8.07
N PHE A 60 13.60 20.95 7.46
CA PHE A 60 14.54 19.86 7.73
C PHE A 60 15.86 19.94 6.93
N VAL A 61 15.96 20.86 5.97
CA VAL A 61 17.20 21.12 5.22
C VAL A 61 17.87 22.37 5.77
N HIS A 62 19.09 22.22 6.27
CA HIS A 62 19.88 23.33 6.80
C HIS A 62 21.09 23.61 5.93
N VAL A 63 21.51 24.86 5.89
CA VAL A 63 22.79 25.33 5.36
C VAL A 63 23.49 26.12 6.44
N ASN A 64 24.70 25.69 6.80
CA ASN A 64 25.46 26.29 7.90
C ASN A 64 24.61 26.40 9.18
N ASP A 65 23.91 25.32 9.52
CA ASP A 65 23.03 25.15 10.68
C ASP A 65 21.77 26.03 10.68
N GLN A 66 21.42 26.65 9.55
CA GLN A 66 20.19 27.43 9.40
C GLN A 66 19.23 26.76 8.40
N PRO A 67 17.93 26.65 8.74
CA PRO A 67 16.94 26.07 7.83
C PRO A 67 16.77 26.93 6.57
N VAL A 68 16.73 26.27 5.41
CA VAL A 68 16.59 26.95 4.11
C VAL A 68 15.42 26.38 3.29
N LYS A 69 14.88 27.22 2.39
CA LYS A 69 13.84 26.80 1.44
C LYS A 69 14.44 26.07 0.24
N SER A 70 13.61 25.29 -0.44
CA SER A 70 13.99 24.47 -1.60
C SER A 70 14.59 25.22 -2.77
N ASN A 71 14.40 26.54 -2.84
CA ASN A 71 14.95 27.43 -3.88
C ASN A 71 16.29 28.09 -3.51
N TYR A 72 16.83 27.82 -2.32
CA TYR A 72 18.14 28.32 -1.91
C TYR A 72 19.20 27.97 -2.96
N LYS A 73 20.07 28.89 -3.31
CA LYS A 73 21.20 28.67 -4.23
C LYS A 73 22.46 28.37 -3.41
N VAL A 74 22.95 27.13 -3.53
CA VAL A 74 24.17 26.69 -2.84
C VAL A 74 25.37 27.59 -3.23
N ARG A 75 26.25 27.83 -2.27
CA ARG A 75 27.47 28.59 -2.43
C ARG A 75 28.69 27.70 -2.13
N PRO A 76 29.86 27.99 -2.70
CA PRO A 76 31.07 27.29 -2.31
C PRO A 76 31.26 27.28 -0.79
N LEU A 77 31.65 26.11 -0.25
CA LEU A 77 31.86 25.84 1.16
C LEU A 77 30.62 25.83 2.06
N ASP A 78 29.44 26.00 1.54
CA ASP A 78 28.21 25.73 2.33
C ASP A 78 28.24 24.32 2.91
N VAL A 79 27.92 24.20 4.18
CA VAL A 79 27.68 22.90 4.84
C VAL A 79 26.19 22.63 4.81
N ILE A 80 25.77 21.67 3.99
CA ILE A 80 24.36 21.30 3.85
C ILE A 80 24.09 20.08 4.71
N THR A 81 23.06 20.14 5.56
CA THR A 81 22.59 19.00 6.37
C THR A 81 21.10 18.75 6.14
N LEU A 82 20.72 17.47 6.17
CA LEU A 82 19.31 17.03 6.24
C LEU A 82 19.08 16.43 7.62
N MET A 83 18.22 17.06 8.39
CA MET A 83 17.82 16.64 9.72
C MET A 83 16.41 16.04 9.65
N LEU A 84 16.15 14.89 10.28
CA LEU A 84 14.82 14.28 10.34
C LEU A 84 14.50 13.87 11.79
N ASP A 85 13.22 13.76 12.08
CA ASP A 85 12.66 13.40 13.39
C ASP A 85 12.79 11.91 13.79
N ALA A 86 13.37 11.10 12.91
CA ALA A 86 13.62 9.70 13.15
C ALA A 86 15.12 9.37 12.93
N PRO A 87 15.72 8.42 13.64
CA PRO A 87 17.11 8.02 13.39
C PRO A 87 17.27 7.49 11.96
N GLN A 88 18.50 7.63 11.44
CA GLN A 88 18.84 7.11 10.12
C GLN A 88 18.72 5.59 10.14
N HIS A 89 17.69 5.05 9.48
CA HIS A 89 17.65 3.63 9.17
C HIS A 89 18.48 3.38 7.90
N ASP A 90 19.42 2.47 8.00
CA ASP A 90 20.07 1.94 6.82
C ASP A 90 19.00 1.46 5.85
N SER A 91 18.95 2.05 4.66
CA SER A 91 17.98 1.69 3.63
C SER A 91 18.34 0.38 2.92
N THR A 92 19.37 -0.32 3.39
CA THR A 92 19.73 -1.66 2.91
C THR A 92 18.64 -2.64 3.28
N ILE A 93 18.15 -3.36 2.30
CA ILE A 93 17.16 -4.41 2.52
C ILE A 93 17.89 -5.63 3.05
N GLU A 94 17.59 -6.00 4.28
CA GLU A 94 18.11 -7.23 4.87
C GLU A 94 17.45 -8.44 4.21
N ALA A 95 18.27 -9.38 3.74
CA ALA A 95 17.81 -10.63 3.16
C ALA A 95 17.35 -11.57 4.28
N GLU A 96 16.09 -12.02 4.24
CA GLU A 96 15.51 -12.90 5.24
C GLU A 96 14.99 -14.19 4.60
N GLU A 97 15.28 -15.33 5.20
CA GLU A 97 14.82 -16.64 4.75
C GLU A 97 13.33 -16.85 5.06
N ILE A 98 12.49 -16.26 4.22
CA ILE A 98 11.04 -16.35 4.31
C ILE A 98 10.52 -17.13 3.09
N PRO A 99 9.73 -18.21 3.28
CA PRO A 99 9.17 -18.97 2.18
C PRO A 99 8.32 -18.10 1.24
N LEU A 100 8.56 -18.22 -0.07
CA LEU A 100 7.79 -17.57 -1.12
C LEU A 100 6.91 -18.59 -1.85
N ASN A 101 5.65 -18.26 -2.06
CA ASN A 101 4.79 -18.99 -2.98
C ASN A 101 5.01 -18.46 -4.40
N ILE A 102 5.99 -19.06 -5.12
CA ILE A 102 6.37 -18.69 -6.47
C ILE A 102 5.48 -19.42 -7.46
N VAL A 103 4.69 -18.68 -8.23
CA VAL A 103 3.79 -19.21 -9.27
C VAL A 103 4.53 -19.40 -10.59
N TYR A 104 5.47 -18.54 -10.88
CA TYR A 104 6.32 -18.59 -12.07
C TYR A 104 7.65 -17.90 -11.81
N GLU A 105 8.71 -18.42 -12.40
CA GLU A 105 10.03 -17.80 -12.38
C GLU A 105 10.84 -18.15 -13.61
N ASP A 106 11.53 -17.14 -14.16
CA ASP A 106 12.56 -17.31 -15.19
C ASP A 106 13.76 -16.39 -14.94
N THR A 107 14.56 -16.11 -15.96
CA THR A 107 15.74 -15.22 -15.83
C THR A 107 15.39 -13.74 -15.68
N GLU A 108 14.20 -13.31 -16.08
CA GLU A 108 13.81 -11.91 -16.16
C GLU A 108 12.77 -11.52 -15.11
N VAL A 109 11.88 -12.43 -14.76
CA VAL A 109 10.73 -12.13 -13.89
C VAL A 109 10.44 -13.28 -12.93
N MET A 110 9.83 -12.93 -11.80
CA MET A 110 9.25 -13.86 -10.85
C MET A 110 7.82 -13.40 -10.52
N VAL A 111 6.85 -14.31 -10.55
CA VAL A 111 5.47 -14.06 -10.11
C VAL A 111 5.24 -14.79 -8.81
N VAL A 112 4.85 -14.03 -7.79
CA VAL A 112 4.59 -14.57 -6.45
C VAL A 112 3.12 -14.41 -6.07
N ASN A 113 2.59 -15.37 -5.34
CA ASN A 113 1.30 -15.28 -4.68
C ASN A 113 1.52 -14.87 -3.21
N LYS A 114 1.44 -13.57 -2.93
CA LYS A 114 1.71 -13.00 -1.61
C LYS A 114 0.62 -13.42 -0.61
N PRO A 115 0.96 -13.95 0.57
CA PRO A 115 -0.02 -14.17 1.63
C PRO A 115 -0.55 -12.84 2.16
N ALA A 116 -1.72 -12.86 2.79
CA ALA A 116 -2.21 -11.76 3.60
C ALA A 116 -1.33 -11.57 4.84
N GLY A 117 -1.31 -10.37 5.41
CA GLY A 117 -0.50 -10.01 6.57
C GLY A 117 0.95 -9.63 6.24
N MET A 118 1.47 -10.00 5.06
CA MET A 118 2.82 -9.65 4.62
C MET A 118 2.85 -8.28 3.94
N VAL A 119 3.68 -7.37 4.45
CA VAL A 119 3.96 -6.08 3.79
C VAL A 119 4.83 -6.32 2.57
N VAL A 120 4.61 -5.56 1.49
CA VAL A 120 5.42 -5.72 0.27
C VAL A 120 6.82 -5.14 0.44
N HIS A 121 6.94 -3.93 1.00
CA HIS A 121 8.21 -3.20 1.08
C HIS A 121 8.40 -2.63 2.49
N PRO A 122 9.61 -2.68 3.08
CA PRO A 122 9.90 -2.07 4.36
C PRO A 122 9.43 -0.62 4.48
N GLY A 123 8.96 -0.26 5.66
CA GLY A 123 8.49 1.09 5.96
C GLY A 123 8.18 1.24 7.45
N ALA A 124 7.74 2.42 7.87
CA ALA A 124 7.50 2.72 9.27
C ALA A 124 6.70 1.62 9.99
N GLY A 125 7.30 1.03 11.03
CA GLY A 125 6.73 -0.05 11.82
C GLY A 125 6.80 -1.46 11.19
N ASN A 126 7.38 -1.64 10.00
CA ASN A 126 7.54 -2.93 9.33
C ASN A 126 8.84 -2.96 8.54
N PHE A 127 9.98 -3.09 9.22
CA PHE A 127 11.30 -3.09 8.58
C PHE A 127 11.75 -4.49 8.17
N HIS A 128 11.19 -5.53 8.79
CA HIS A 128 11.49 -6.95 8.62
C HIS A 128 10.24 -7.73 8.23
N GLY A 129 10.42 -8.98 7.79
CA GLY A 129 9.32 -9.87 7.45
C GLY A 129 8.54 -9.45 6.20
N THR A 130 9.10 -8.60 5.34
CA THR A 130 8.41 -8.13 4.13
C THR A 130 8.67 -9.02 2.93
N LEU A 131 7.82 -8.89 1.91
CA LEU A 131 8.03 -9.62 0.65
C LEU A 131 9.43 -9.34 0.07
N ILE A 132 9.89 -8.09 0.18
CA ILE A 132 11.19 -7.70 -0.38
C ILE A 132 12.37 -8.28 0.41
N ASN A 133 12.26 -8.49 1.73
CA ASN A 133 13.27 -9.23 2.50
C ASN A 133 13.37 -10.68 2.02
N ALA A 134 12.23 -11.34 1.76
CA ALA A 134 12.18 -12.69 1.21
C ALA A 134 12.73 -12.77 -0.22
N VAL A 135 12.39 -11.80 -1.07
CA VAL A 135 12.94 -11.69 -2.45
C VAL A 135 14.45 -11.48 -2.41
N ALA A 136 14.94 -10.64 -1.51
CA ALA A 136 16.37 -10.41 -1.33
C ALA A 136 17.13 -11.71 -0.99
N TRP A 137 16.56 -12.54 -0.12
CA TRP A 137 17.13 -13.85 0.20
C TRP A 137 17.09 -14.81 -0.99
N HIS A 138 15.95 -14.90 -1.67
CA HIS A 138 15.77 -15.80 -2.81
C HIS A 138 16.71 -15.45 -3.99
N LEU A 139 16.97 -14.17 -4.22
CA LEU A 139 17.78 -13.68 -5.34
C LEU A 139 19.23 -13.34 -4.98
N LYS A 140 19.68 -13.59 -3.76
CA LYS A 140 21.00 -13.17 -3.24
C LYS A 140 22.20 -13.64 -4.09
N ASP A 141 22.07 -14.81 -4.74
CA ASP A 141 23.12 -15.40 -5.53
C ASP A 141 23.05 -15.05 -7.04
N LEU A 142 22.06 -14.21 -7.44
CA LEU A 142 21.97 -13.78 -8.83
C LEU A 142 22.94 -12.62 -9.11
N PRO A 143 23.79 -12.72 -10.17
CA PRO A 143 24.75 -11.66 -10.52
C PRO A 143 24.09 -10.32 -10.88
N THR A 144 22.83 -10.33 -11.30
CA THR A 144 22.05 -9.14 -11.66
C THR A 144 21.32 -8.52 -10.48
N PHE A 145 21.39 -9.15 -9.32
CA PHE A 145 20.75 -8.68 -8.11
C PHE A 145 21.56 -7.56 -7.46
N ASP A 146 20.98 -6.38 -7.34
CA ASP A 146 21.58 -5.25 -6.64
C ASP A 146 20.91 -5.08 -5.28
N ALA A 147 21.55 -5.57 -4.22
CA ALA A 147 21.10 -5.42 -2.84
C ALA A 147 20.96 -3.95 -2.40
N ASN A 148 21.59 -3.02 -3.12
CA ASN A 148 21.49 -1.58 -2.85
C ASN A 148 20.30 -0.92 -3.57
N ASP A 149 19.59 -1.64 -4.47
CA ASP A 149 18.34 -1.14 -5.04
C ASP A 149 17.20 -1.28 -4.00
N PRO A 150 16.75 -0.19 -3.36
CA PRO A 150 15.74 -0.29 -2.30
C PRO A 150 14.40 -0.84 -2.77
N ALA A 151 14.18 -0.89 -4.07
CA ALA A 151 12.96 -1.43 -4.65
C ALA A 151 13.10 -2.87 -5.15
N LEU A 152 14.32 -3.43 -5.22
CA LEU A 152 14.63 -4.83 -5.57
C LEU A 152 13.70 -5.45 -6.63
N GLY A 153 13.56 -4.76 -7.77
CA GLY A 153 12.72 -5.24 -8.86
C GLY A 153 11.20 -5.06 -8.66
N LEU A 154 10.75 -4.40 -7.60
CA LEU A 154 9.33 -4.04 -7.45
C LEU A 154 8.91 -3.03 -8.51
N VAL A 155 7.80 -3.32 -9.19
CA VAL A 155 7.16 -2.46 -10.19
C VAL A 155 5.73 -2.07 -9.78
N HIS A 156 5.14 -2.79 -8.82
CA HIS A 156 3.84 -2.50 -8.22
C HIS A 156 3.74 -3.10 -6.81
N ARG A 157 2.64 -2.82 -6.14
CA ARG A 157 2.37 -3.32 -4.79
C ARG A 157 0.89 -3.58 -4.55
N ILE A 158 0.59 -4.43 -3.58
CA ILE A 158 -0.73 -4.61 -2.96
C ILE A 158 -0.62 -4.32 -1.46
N ASP A 159 -1.75 -4.10 -0.79
CA ASP A 159 -1.78 -3.79 0.64
C ASP A 159 -1.29 -4.97 1.50
N LYS A 160 -0.87 -4.69 2.74
CA LYS A 160 -0.41 -5.70 3.72
C LYS A 160 -1.34 -6.91 3.77
N ASP A 161 -2.62 -6.66 4.03
CA ASP A 161 -3.63 -7.69 4.25
C ASP A 161 -4.38 -8.10 2.98
N THR A 162 -3.99 -7.58 1.82
CA THR A 162 -4.41 -8.09 0.51
C THR A 162 -3.50 -9.23 0.09
N SER A 163 -4.07 -10.38 -0.22
CA SER A 163 -3.37 -11.54 -0.78
C SER A 163 -3.35 -11.52 -2.31
N GLY A 164 -2.50 -12.33 -2.93
CA GLY A 164 -2.55 -12.60 -4.35
C GLY A 164 -1.30 -12.20 -5.13
N LEU A 165 -1.46 -12.13 -6.45
CA LEU A 165 -0.37 -12.10 -7.42
C LEU A 165 0.36 -10.77 -7.49
N LEU A 166 1.70 -10.85 -7.49
CA LEU A 166 2.61 -9.77 -7.83
C LEU A 166 3.69 -10.26 -8.79
N VAL A 167 4.18 -9.36 -9.66
CA VAL A 167 5.37 -9.60 -10.48
C VAL A 167 6.56 -8.82 -9.94
N ILE A 168 7.70 -9.49 -9.88
CA ILE A 168 9.01 -8.96 -9.49
C ILE A 168 9.93 -9.06 -10.70
N ALA A 169 10.60 -7.97 -11.04
CA ALA A 169 11.64 -7.97 -12.06
C ALA A 169 12.97 -8.48 -11.47
N LYS A 170 13.66 -9.38 -12.17
CA LYS A 170 14.95 -9.93 -11.74
C LYS A 170 16.14 -9.22 -12.37
N THR A 171 15.90 -8.38 -13.37
CA THR A 171 16.92 -7.58 -14.06
C THR A 171 16.52 -6.12 -14.16
N PRO A 172 17.48 -5.16 -14.23
CA PRO A 172 17.16 -3.74 -14.44
C PRO A 172 16.37 -3.48 -15.73
N ALA A 173 16.66 -4.21 -16.79
CA ALA A 173 15.94 -4.10 -18.06
C ALA A 173 14.48 -4.55 -17.93
N ALA A 174 14.24 -5.67 -17.24
CA ALA A 174 12.90 -6.14 -16.93
C ALA A 174 12.12 -5.14 -16.04
N LYS A 175 12.78 -4.57 -15.02
CA LYS A 175 12.20 -3.55 -14.14
C LYS A 175 11.74 -2.33 -14.92
N THR A 176 12.56 -1.82 -15.83
CA THR A 176 12.21 -0.67 -16.68
C THR A 176 11.01 -0.98 -17.58
N LYS A 177 11.04 -2.12 -18.29
CA LYS A 177 9.98 -2.49 -19.22
C LYS A 177 8.65 -2.80 -18.52
N LEU A 178 8.67 -3.52 -17.41
CA LEU A 178 7.47 -3.76 -16.60
C LEU A 178 6.95 -2.45 -15.98
N GLY A 179 7.85 -1.61 -15.46
CA GLY A 179 7.47 -0.31 -14.92
C GLY A 179 6.73 0.56 -15.94
N LEU A 180 7.17 0.56 -17.20
CA LEU A 180 6.46 1.23 -18.31
C LEU A 180 5.07 0.65 -18.56
N GLN A 181 4.87 -0.67 -18.47
CA GLN A 181 3.56 -1.29 -18.64
C GLN A 181 2.60 -0.87 -17.52
N PHE A 182 3.05 -0.84 -16.26
CA PHE A 182 2.25 -0.31 -15.15
C PHE A 182 1.95 1.19 -15.29
N PHE A 183 2.92 1.97 -15.74
CA PHE A 183 2.75 3.41 -16.01
C PHE A 183 1.73 3.67 -17.13
N ASN A 184 1.85 2.94 -18.24
CA ASN A 184 0.98 3.04 -19.41
C ASN A 184 -0.37 2.32 -19.20
N LYS A 185 -0.58 1.64 -18.05
CA LYS A 185 -1.80 0.90 -17.71
C LYS A 185 -2.12 -0.24 -18.69
N THR A 186 -1.10 -0.87 -19.26
CA THR A 186 -1.26 -2.00 -20.20
C THR A 186 -1.24 -3.36 -19.50
N THR A 187 -1.03 -3.39 -18.17
CA THR A 187 -1.13 -4.61 -17.36
C THR A 187 -2.57 -4.92 -17.02
N HIS A 188 -2.94 -6.19 -17.07
CA HIS A 188 -4.26 -6.67 -16.64
C HIS A 188 -4.22 -7.09 -15.17
N ARG A 189 -5.07 -6.50 -14.33
CA ARG A 189 -5.14 -6.79 -12.89
C ARG A 189 -6.58 -6.94 -12.47
N CYS A 190 -6.93 -8.16 -12.07
CA CYS A 190 -8.26 -8.47 -11.58
C CYS A 190 -8.17 -8.91 -10.11
N TYR A 191 -9.09 -8.42 -9.31
CA TYR A 191 -9.22 -8.72 -7.89
C TYR A 191 -10.60 -9.29 -7.60
N HIS A 192 -10.68 -10.26 -6.69
CA HIS A 192 -11.94 -10.66 -6.10
C HIS A 192 -12.10 -10.04 -4.73
N ALA A 193 -13.28 -9.49 -4.46
CA ALA A 193 -13.61 -8.85 -3.19
C ALA A 193 -15.00 -9.28 -2.70
N LEU A 194 -15.12 -9.56 -1.40
CA LEU A 194 -16.43 -9.68 -0.76
C LEU A 194 -16.77 -8.32 -0.13
N VAL A 195 -17.91 -7.76 -0.50
CA VAL A 195 -18.35 -6.43 -0.05
C VAL A 195 -19.67 -6.50 0.71
N TRP A 196 -19.91 -5.57 1.64
CA TRP A 196 -21.16 -5.42 2.33
C TRP A 196 -22.27 -4.90 1.42
N GLY A 197 -23.45 -5.46 1.59
CA GLY A 197 -24.67 -5.09 0.88
C GLY A 197 -24.89 -5.87 -0.40
N ASN A 198 -26.12 -5.76 -0.90
CA ASN A 198 -26.49 -6.28 -2.21
C ASN A 198 -26.16 -5.23 -3.26
N VAL A 199 -25.15 -5.49 -4.08
CA VAL A 199 -24.80 -4.61 -5.21
C VAL A 199 -25.83 -4.83 -6.29
N ASN A 200 -26.65 -3.83 -6.59
CA ASN A 200 -27.81 -3.96 -7.48
C ASN A 200 -27.40 -4.14 -8.94
N GLU A 201 -26.47 -3.29 -9.40
CA GLU A 201 -25.99 -3.31 -10.77
C GLU A 201 -25.05 -4.50 -11.00
N GLU A 202 -25.23 -5.20 -12.14
CA GLU A 202 -24.39 -6.36 -12.49
C GLU A 202 -22.93 -5.97 -12.73
N GLU A 203 -22.70 -4.78 -13.23
CA GLU A 203 -21.38 -4.22 -13.48
C GLU A 203 -21.43 -2.68 -13.31
N GLY A 204 -20.27 -2.10 -13.06
CA GLY A 204 -20.17 -0.66 -12.94
C GLY A 204 -18.74 -0.14 -13.01
N ARG A 205 -18.65 1.18 -13.15
CA ARG A 205 -17.39 1.92 -13.21
C ARG A 205 -17.39 2.99 -12.12
N ILE A 206 -16.37 2.95 -11.27
CA ILE A 206 -16.17 3.95 -10.22
C ILE A 206 -14.99 4.81 -10.61
N GLU A 207 -15.21 6.11 -10.71
CA GLU A 207 -14.18 7.09 -11.03
C GLU A 207 -14.15 8.21 -10.00
N GLY A 208 -12.93 8.64 -9.65
CA GLY A 208 -12.72 9.79 -8.78
C GLY A 208 -11.23 9.99 -8.53
N ASN A 209 -10.88 11.07 -7.87
CA ASN A 209 -9.52 11.32 -7.44
C ASN A 209 -9.30 10.74 -6.05
N ILE A 210 -8.26 9.93 -5.86
CA ILE A 210 -7.92 9.35 -4.55
C ILE A 210 -6.79 10.17 -3.92
N ALA A 211 -7.04 10.62 -2.67
CA ALA A 211 -6.07 11.25 -1.80
C ALA A 211 -6.25 10.79 -0.34
N ARG A 212 -5.33 11.21 0.54
CA ARG A 212 -5.49 10.96 1.98
C ARG A 212 -6.71 11.66 2.53
N ASP A 213 -7.45 10.95 3.38
CA ASP A 213 -8.60 11.51 4.09
C ASP A 213 -8.11 12.64 5.01
N PRO A 214 -8.69 13.85 4.91
CA PRO A 214 -8.30 14.98 5.77
C PRO A 214 -8.55 14.74 7.27
N LYS A 215 -9.51 13.86 7.60
CA LYS A 215 -9.89 13.54 8.99
C LYS A 215 -9.12 12.34 9.56
N ASP A 216 -8.66 11.44 8.70
CA ASP A 216 -7.91 10.26 9.11
C ASP A 216 -6.81 9.97 8.07
N ARG A 217 -5.60 10.42 8.34
CA ARG A 217 -4.46 10.31 7.42
C ARG A 217 -4.03 8.86 7.11
N LEU A 218 -4.55 7.88 7.83
CA LEU A 218 -4.31 6.45 7.56
C LEU A 218 -5.24 5.90 6.49
N ARG A 219 -6.32 6.62 6.14
CA ARG A 219 -7.27 6.27 5.08
C ARG A 219 -7.04 7.07 3.82
N MET A 220 -7.55 6.53 2.73
CA MET A 220 -7.74 7.23 1.47
C MET A 220 -9.22 7.52 1.29
N CYS A 221 -9.56 8.63 0.66
CA CYS A 221 -10.93 8.95 0.28
C CYS A 221 -11.02 9.38 -1.18
N VAL A 222 -12.22 9.33 -1.71
CA VAL A 222 -12.52 9.67 -3.10
C VAL A 222 -13.04 11.10 -3.17
N PHE A 223 -12.39 11.90 -4.01
CA PHE A 223 -12.79 13.25 -4.37
C PHE A 223 -13.41 13.23 -5.78
N PRO A 224 -14.22 14.23 -6.15
CA PRO A 224 -14.74 14.34 -7.51
C PRO A 224 -13.63 14.28 -8.58
N PRO A 225 -13.91 13.76 -9.79
CA PRO A 225 -12.90 13.62 -10.85
C PRO A 225 -12.25 14.93 -11.28
N ASP A 226 -12.97 16.04 -11.19
CA ASP A 226 -12.56 17.41 -11.51
C ASP A 226 -11.84 18.13 -10.35
N SER A 227 -11.71 17.46 -9.19
CA SER A 227 -11.02 18.03 -8.02
C SER A 227 -9.53 18.23 -8.29
N ALA A 228 -8.97 19.35 -7.82
CA ALA A 228 -7.53 19.58 -7.77
C ALA A 228 -6.81 18.67 -6.74
N VAL A 229 -7.57 17.99 -5.86
CA VAL A 229 -7.04 17.13 -4.81
C VAL A 229 -7.03 15.68 -5.26
N GLY A 230 -5.89 15.01 -5.05
CA GLY A 230 -5.76 13.59 -5.32
C GLY A 230 -5.25 13.26 -6.73
N LYS A 231 -5.33 11.97 -7.05
CA LYS A 231 -4.91 11.42 -8.35
C LYS A 231 -6.03 10.59 -8.91
N THR A 232 -6.33 10.74 -10.17
CA THR A 232 -7.35 9.96 -10.89
C THR A 232 -7.22 8.48 -10.63
N ALA A 233 -8.32 7.86 -10.26
CA ALA A 233 -8.47 6.45 -10.01
C ALA A 233 -9.74 5.93 -10.69
N ILE A 234 -9.62 4.76 -11.34
CA ILE A 234 -10.72 4.12 -12.06
C ILE A 234 -10.71 2.63 -11.73
N THR A 235 -11.87 2.14 -11.26
CA THR A 235 -12.12 0.73 -10.97
C THR A 235 -13.40 0.31 -11.68
N HIS A 236 -13.33 -0.74 -12.48
CA HIS A 236 -14.50 -1.45 -13.00
C HIS A 236 -14.82 -2.59 -12.05
N TYR A 237 -16.10 -2.84 -11.80
CA TYR A 237 -16.53 -4.00 -11.05
C TYR A 237 -17.60 -4.78 -11.80
N ARG A 238 -17.66 -6.09 -11.53
CA ARG A 238 -18.70 -7.00 -11.99
C ARG A 238 -19.13 -7.89 -10.83
N VAL A 239 -20.43 -8.09 -10.67
CA VAL A 239 -20.97 -9.01 -9.67
C VAL A 239 -20.70 -10.44 -10.11
N LEU A 240 -20.17 -11.25 -9.19
CA LEU A 240 -19.97 -12.68 -9.39
C LEU A 240 -21.05 -13.50 -8.70
N GLU A 241 -21.40 -13.13 -7.45
CA GLU A 241 -22.40 -13.87 -6.67
C GLU A 241 -22.99 -12.97 -5.57
N ARG A 242 -24.30 -13.03 -5.36
CA ARG A 242 -25.02 -12.26 -4.31
C ARG A 242 -25.47 -13.18 -3.20
N PHE A 243 -25.26 -12.73 -1.95
CA PHE A 243 -25.65 -13.44 -0.74
C PHE A 243 -26.64 -12.62 0.11
N GLY A 244 -27.45 -11.76 -0.50
CA GLY A 244 -28.41 -10.92 0.16
C GLY A 244 -27.82 -9.77 0.96
N TYR A 245 -26.93 -10.05 1.92
CA TYR A 245 -26.31 -9.05 2.79
C TYR A 245 -24.85 -8.74 2.43
N VAL A 246 -24.23 -9.53 1.60
CA VAL A 246 -22.92 -9.32 1.01
C VAL A 246 -22.91 -9.75 -0.45
N THR A 247 -21.96 -9.24 -1.22
CA THR A 247 -21.80 -9.56 -2.65
C THR A 247 -20.35 -9.87 -2.93
N LEU A 248 -20.08 -10.96 -3.64
CA LEU A 248 -18.79 -11.25 -4.22
C LEU A 248 -18.69 -10.52 -5.56
N ILE A 249 -17.66 -9.72 -5.73
CA ILE A 249 -17.41 -8.95 -6.94
C ILE A 249 -16.02 -9.21 -7.50
N GLU A 250 -15.90 -9.06 -8.80
CA GLU A 250 -14.63 -8.89 -9.51
C GLU A 250 -14.35 -7.40 -9.70
N CYS A 251 -13.11 -6.97 -9.45
CA CYS A 251 -12.66 -5.61 -9.68
C CYS A 251 -11.49 -5.60 -10.68
N ILE A 252 -11.61 -4.82 -11.75
CA ILE A 252 -10.57 -4.61 -12.76
C ILE A 252 -10.05 -3.18 -12.64
N LEU A 253 -8.72 -3.04 -12.53
CA LEU A 253 -8.07 -1.76 -12.26
C LEU A 253 -7.45 -1.15 -13.52
N GLU A 254 -7.90 0.05 -13.93
CA GLU A 254 -7.14 0.89 -14.87
C GLU A 254 -5.97 1.60 -14.16
N THR A 255 -6.13 1.94 -12.90
CA THR A 255 -5.14 2.63 -12.07
C THR A 255 -4.80 1.81 -10.83
N GLY A 256 -3.67 2.08 -10.17
CA GLY A 256 -3.26 1.40 -8.93
C GLY A 256 -2.91 2.42 -7.83
N ARG A 257 -3.93 3.08 -7.25
CA ARG A 257 -3.71 3.99 -6.11
C ARG A 257 -3.78 3.22 -4.79
N THR A 258 -3.12 3.75 -3.79
CA THR A 258 -3.15 3.18 -2.43
C THR A 258 -4.60 3.00 -1.97
N HIS A 259 -4.95 1.82 -1.48
CA HIS A 259 -6.29 1.43 -1.01
C HIS A 259 -7.42 1.67 -2.04
N GLN A 260 -7.13 1.67 -3.34
CA GLN A 260 -8.08 2.12 -4.37
C GLN A 260 -9.42 1.37 -4.32
N ILE A 261 -9.42 0.04 -4.40
CA ILE A 261 -10.66 -0.77 -4.35
C ILE A 261 -11.40 -0.51 -3.03
N ARG A 262 -10.70 -0.48 -1.91
CA ARG A 262 -11.25 -0.26 -0.57
C ARG A 262 -11.95 1.10 -0.46
N ALA A 263 -11.29 2.17 -0.93
CA ALA A 263 -11.85 3.53 -0.94
C ALA A 263 -13.03 3.65 -1.91
N HIS A 264 -12.92 3.10 -3.13
CA HIS A 264 -13.98 3.12 -4.13
C HIS A 264 -15.23 2.38 -3.67
N MET A 265 -15.10 1.17 -3.14
CA MET A 265 -16.23 0.38 -2.66
C MET A 265 -16.88 1.03 -1.43
N LYS A 266 -16.10 1.60 -0.52
CA LYS A 266 -16.64 2.42 0.58
C LYS A 266 -17.40 3.64 0.08
N HIS A 267 -16.88 4.31 -0.95
CA HIS A 267 -17.48 5.51 -1.55
C HIS A 267 -18.87 5.24 -2.11
N ILE A 268 -19.07 4.09 -2.75
CA ILE A 268 -20.39 3.69 -3.29
C ILE A 268 -21.28 2.96 -2.25
N GLY A 269 -20.89 2.94 -0.97
CA GLY A 269 -21.68 2.37 0.12
C GLY A 269 -21.57 0.86 0.34
N HIS A 270 -20.58 0.23 -0.29
CA HIS A 270 -20.29 -1.21 -0.22
C HIS A 270 -18.87 -1.50 0.29
N PRO A 271 -18.49 -1.12 1.53
CA PRO A 271 -17.13 -1.39 2.02
C PRO A 271 -16.84 -2.89 2.02
N LEU A 272 -15.56 -3.25 1.89
CA LEU A 272 -15.13 -4.63 1.89
C LEU A 272 -15.43 -5.28 3.25
N PHE A 273 -15.91 -6.52 3.22
CA PHE A 273 -16.11 -7.33 4.43
C PHE A 273 -14.78 -7.53 5.15
N GLY A 274 -14.78 -7.35 6.48
CA GLY A 274 -13.58 -7.48 7.30
C GLY A 274 -12.58 -6.31 7.20
N ASP A 275 -12.88 -5.26 6.45
CA ASP A 275 -12.00 -4.09 6.35
C ASP A 275 -12.14 -3.17 7.56
N GLU A 276 -11.28 -3.35 8.55
CA GLU A 276 -11.27 -2.57 9.78
C GLU A 276 -11.20 -1.06 9.50
N ARG A 277 -10.30 -0.66 8.62
CA ARG A 277 -10.01 0.75 8.35
C ARG A 277 -11.13 1.48 7.61
N TYR A 278 -11.91 0.75 6.81
CA TYR A 278 -13.02 1.30 6.02
C TYR A 278 -14.39 0.94 6.58
N GLY A 279 -14.45 0.40 7.81
CA GLY A 279 -15.70 0.12 8.53
C GLY A 279 -16.36 -1.19 8.10
N GLY A 280 -15.63 -2.12 7.51
CA GLY A 280 -16.14 -3.42 7.09
C GLY A 280 -16.22 -4.46 8.20
N MET A 281 -15.72 -4.15 9.41
CA MET A 281 -15.85 -4.99 10.61
C MET A 281 -17.20 -4.83 11.31
N GLU A 282 -17.94 -3.77 10.98
CA GLU A 282 -19.26 -3.52 11.55
C GLU A 282 -20.35 -4.28 10.80
N ILE A 283 -21.46 -4.60 11.49
CA ILE A 283 -22.63 -5.20 10.85
C ILE A 283 -23.42 -4.12 10.11
N LEU A 284 -23.13 -3.95 8.84
CA LEU A 284 -23.73 -2.88 8.04
C LEU A 284 -25.07 -3.24 7.42
N ARG A 285 -25.35 -4.52 7.25
CA ARG A 285 -26.59 -5.04 6.63
C ARG A 285 -27.03 -6.30 7.34
N GLY A 286 -28.32 -6.61 7.25
CA GLY A 286 -28.91 -7.84 7.75
C GLY A 286 -29.81 -7.67 8.97
N GLN A 287 -30.07 -8.77 9.66
CA GLN A 287 -31.02 -8.85 10.77
C GLN A 287 -30.40 -8.39 12.09
N ARG A 288 -31.26 -7.96 13.04
CA ARG A 288 -30.79 -7.56 14.38
C ARG A 288 -30.79 -8.70 15.40
N SER A 289 -31.02 -9.93 14.96
CA SER A 289 -31.08 -11.10 15.85
C SER A 289 -29.72 -11.45 16.45
N SER A 290 -29.72 -12.08 17.62
CA SER A 290 -28.49 -12.58 18.26
C SER A 290 -27.80 -13.65 17.42
N THR A 291 -28.59 -14.49 16.77
CA THR A 291 -28.13 -15.56 15.86
C THR A 291 -27.35 -14.96 14.67
N TYR A 292 -27.91 -13.90 14.05
CA TYR A 292 -27.23 -13.23 12.95
C TYR A 292 -25.94 -12.54 13.41
N LYS A 293 -25.94 -11.90 14.57
CA LYS A 293 -24.73 -11.31 15.15
C LYS A 293 -23.65 -12.37 15.38
N ALA A 294 -24.01 -13.52 15.93
CA ALA A 294 -23.09 -14.63 16.13
C ALA A 294 -22.57 -15.18 14.80
N PHE A 295 -23.43 -15.29 13.78
CA PHE A 295 -23.02 -15.68 12.43
C PHE A 295 -21.99 -14.72 11.84
N ILE A 296 -22.22 -13.39 11.90
CA ILE A 296 -21.27 -12.39 11.41
C ILE A 296 -19.97 -12.44 12.19
N GLN A 297 -20.01 -12.58 13.52
CA GLN A 297 -18.78 -12.71 14.32
C GLN A 297 -17.97 -13.92 13.89
N ASN A 298 -18.61 -15.05 13.63
CA ASN A 298 -17.97 -16.24 13.11
C ASN A 298 -17.38 -16.04 11.69
N CYS A 299 -18.04 -15.26 10.84
CA CYS A 299 -17.51 -14.87 9.54
C CYS A 299 -16.27 -13.97 9.65
N LEU A 300 -16.33 -12.96 10.53
CA LEU A 300 -15.20 -12.09 10.83
C LEU A 300 -14.02 -12.85 11.46
N ASN A 301 -14.29 -13.88 12.26
CA ASN A 301 -13.27 -14.76 12.82
C ASN A 301 -12.58 -15.65 11.77
N LEU A 302 -13.20 -15.92 10.65
CA LEU A 302 -12.57 -16.63 9.51
C LEU A 302 -11.68 -15.71 8.69
N CYS A 303 -12.12 -14.47 8.46
CA CYS A 303 -11.39 -13.49 7.66
C CYS A 303 -11.29 -12.16 8.41
N HIS A 304 -10.20 -12.00 9.18
CA HIS A 304 -9.93 -10.83 10.04
C HIS A 304 -9.37 -9.61 9.29
N ARG A 305 -9.52 -9.57 8.00
CA ARG A 305 -8.92 -8.58 7.10
C ARG A 305 -9.90 -8.21 6.01
N GLN A 306 -9.59 -7.15 5.27
CA GLN A 306 -10.34 -6.90 4.03
C GLN A 306 -10.36 -8.17 3.16
N ALA A 307 -11.55 -8.67 2.87
CA ALA A 307 -11.75 -9.82 1.97
C ALA A 307 -11.45 -9.39 0.53
N LEU A 308 -10.15 -9.28 0.21
CA LEU A 308 -9.60 -8.81 -1.06
C LEU A 308 -8.42 -9.68 -1.49
N HIS A 309 -8.45 -10.11 -2.75
CA HIS A 309 -7.43 -10.97 -3.32
C HIS A 309 -7.11 -10.57 -4.77
N ALA A 310 -5.82 -10.35 -5.08
CA ALA A 310 -5.32 -10.12 -6.43
C ALA A 310 -5.34 -11.44 -7.22
N LYS A 311 -6.47 -11.71 -7.88
CA LYS A 311 -6.84 -13.00 -8.48
C LYS A 311 -6.08 -13.28 -9.77
N THR A 312 -5.98 -12.28 -10.66
CA THR A 312 -5.26 -12.44 -11.94
C THR A 312 -4.29 -11.32 -12.18
N LEU A 313 -3.19 -11.66 -12.85
CA LEU A 313 -2.17 -10.71 -13.26
C LEU A 313 -1.71 -11.03 -14.68
N GLY A 314 -1.88 -10.07 -15.60
CA GLY A 314 -1.43 -10.17 -16.98
C GLY A 314 -0.46 -9.05 -17.33
N PHE A 315 0.60 -9.39 -18.05
CA PHE A 315 1.60 -8.47 -18.56
C PHE A 315 2.33 -9.03 -19.78
N VAL A 316 3.00 -8.18 -20.54
CA VAL A 316 3.89 -8.61 -21.62
C VAL A 316 5.27 -8.91 -21.07
N HIS A 317 5.76 -10.10 -21.32
CA HIS A 317 7.08 -10.54 -20.82
C HIS A 317 8.20 -9.62 -21.35
N PRO A 318 9.07 -9.07 -20.48
CA PRO A 318 9.99 -7.99 -20.84
C PRO A 318 11.08 -8.39 -21.86
N LYS A 319 11.39 -9.68 -21.99
CA LYS A 319 12.41 -10.17 -22.95
C LYS A 319 11.79 -10.79 -24.19
N THR A 320 10.78 -11.65 -24.03
CA THR A 320 10.23 -12.43 -25.14
C THR A 320 9.09 -11.74 -25.86
N ASN A 321 8.54 -10.64 -25.27
CA ASN A 321 7.36 -9.92 -25.74
C ASN A 321 6.09 -10.79 -25.87
N ARG A 322 6.03 -11.92 -25.19
CA ARG A 322 4.84 -12.79 -25.11
C ARG A 322 3.90 -12.29 -24.04
N GLU A 323 2.61 -12.38 -24.27
CA GLU A 323 1.60 -12.16 -23.25
C GLU A 323 1.67 -13.27 -22.19
N MET A 324 1.72 -12.86 -20.93
CA MET A 324 1.74 -13.73 -19.77
C MET A 324 0.50 -13.46 -18.94
N ASN A 325 -0.24 -14.50 -18.59
CA ASN A 325 -1.45 -14.39 -17.76
C ASN A 325 -1.37 -15.43 -16.65
N PHE A 326 -1.52 -14.98 -15.42
CA PHE A 326 -1.48 -15.81 -14.22
C PHE A 326 -2.77 -15.68 -13.45
N THR A 327 -3.17 -16.76 -12.80
CA THR A 327 -4.30 -16.80 -11.89
C THR A 327 -3.90 -17.56 -10.62
N SER A 328 -4.46 -17.16 -9.48
CA SER A 328 -4.29 -17.86 -8.21
C SER A 328 -5.65 -18.20 -7.62
N ASP A 329 -5.74 -19.27 -6.84
CA ASP A 329 -6.95 -19.58 -6.10
C ASP A 329 -7.17 -18.58 -4.97
N LEU A 330 -8.44 -18.36 -4.61
CA LEU A 330 -8.75 -17.59 -3.41
C LEU A 330 -8.08 -18.24 -2.20
N PRO A 331 -7.54 -17.48 -1.27
CA PRO A 331 -6.97 -18.03 -0.04
C PRO A 331 -8.06 -18.65 0.83
N GLU A 332 -7.66 -19.58 1.67
CA GLU A 332 -8.57 -20.43 2.44
C GLU A 332 -9.56 -19.64 3.28
N ASP A 333 -9.13 -18.56 3.92
CA ASP A 333 -9.99 -17.66 4.72
C ASP A 333 -11.14 -17.08 3.90
N MET A 334 -10.89 -16.67 2.65
CA MET A 334 -11.94 -16.16 1.75
C MET A 334 -12.81 -17.28 1.19
N GLN A 335 -12.25 -18.46 0.89
CA GLN A 335 -13.02 -19.61 0.43
C GLN A 335 -14.02 -20.06 1.50
N GLN A 336 -13.56 -20.22 2.74
CA GLN A 336 -14.41 -20.62 3.87
C GLN A 336 -15.47 -19.54 4.17
N LEU A 337 -15.12 -18.26 4.12
CA LEU A 337 -16.04 -17.14 4.30
C LEU A 337 -17.16 -17.17 3.26
N ILE A 338 -16.84 -17.31 1.98
CA ILE A 338 -17.80 -17.36 0.87
C ILE A 338 -18.70 -18.60 1.02
N GLN A 339 -18.13 -19.75 1.32
CA GLN A 339 -18.90 -20.97 1.52
C GLN A 339 -19.88 -20.86 2.69
N LYS A 340 -19.47 -20.19 3.77
CA LYS A 340 -20.33 -19.94 4.93
C LYS A 340 -21.53 -19.06 4.58
N TRP A 341 -21.32 -18.04 3.73
CA TRP A 341 -22.41 -17.23 3.22
C TRP A 341 -23.36 -17.99 2.28
N ARG A 342 -22.84 -18.88 1.43
CA ARG A 342 -23.67 -19.76 0.59
C ARG A 342 -24.59 -20.64 1.43
N VAL A 343 -24.04 -21.28 2.47
CA VAL A 343 -24.82 -22.13 3.38
C VAL A 343 -25.88 -21.31 4.11
N TYR A 344 -25.54 -20.09 4.57
CA TYR A 344 -26.50 -19.22 5.27
C TYR A 344 -27.71 -18.87 4.41
N ILE A 345 -27.53 -18.56 3.13
CA ILE A 345 -28.64 -18.22 2.22
C ILE A 345 -29.50 -19.45 1.92
N HIS A 346 -28.88 -20.59 1.63
CA HIS A 346 -29.65 -21.82 1.35
C HIS A 346 -30.47 -22.28 2.56
N GLY A 347 -29.95 -22.14 3.78
CA GLY A 347 -30.69 -22.41 5.00
C GLY A 347 -31.86 -21.48 5.22
N THR A 348 -31.69 -20.17 4.97
CA THR A 348 -32.77 -19.16 5.10
C THR A 348 -33.86 -19.32 4.03
N THR A 349 -33.53 -19.87 2.86
CA THR A 349 -34.52 -20.10 1.78
C THR A 349 -35.42 -21.28 2.08
N ILE A 350 -34.95 -22.28 2.83
CA ILE A 350 -35.78 -23.43 3.24
C ILE A 350 -36.82 -23.01 4.27
N ASP A 351 -36.46 -22.18 5.25
CA ASP A 351 -37.38 -21.72 6.31
C ASP A 351 -38.53 -20.80 5.81
N THR A 352 -38.39 -20.19 4.61
CA THR A 352 -39.43 -19.31 4.03
C THR A 352 -40.46 -20.05 3.16
N PHE A 353 -40.27 -21.32 2.91
CA PHE A 353 -41.21 -22.16 2.14
C PHE A 353 -42.07 -23.09 3.05
N GLU A 354 -41.86 -23.11 4.37
CA GLU A 354 -42.64 -23.89 5.34
C GLU A 354 -43.63 -23.07 6.16
N GLU A 355 -43.88 -21.77 5.86
CA GLU A 355 -44.97 -20.98 6.34
C GLU A 355 -46.01 -20.70 5.19
#